data_94455fdd0ac17d3f1ee76c572669a290
#
_entry.id   94455fdd0ac17d3f1ee76c572669a290
#
_cell.length_a   1.000
_cell.length_b   1.000
_cell.length_c   1.000
_cell.angle_alpha   90.00
_cell.angle_beta   90.00
_cell.angle_gamma   90.00
#
_symmetry.space_group_name_H-M   'P 1'
#
loop_
_entity.id
_entity.type
_entity.pdbx_description
1 polymer ?
#
loop_
_entity_poly.entity_id
_entity_poly.type
_entity_poly.pdbx_seq_one_letter_code
_entity_poly.pdbx_strand_id
1 'polypeptide(L)'
;MAYVMNTKQQFIDIHVHGAAEYDTRTRRQDDILRIASIHGERGTAALVPTVYPASIEVMRDNMTAIQRAMSGQRAGATVLGVHLEGPFLNPERAGSLDGRSFLDPSLDVFDRIIDGFEDVVKIVTIAPELPGALKVIERIREKGILVHMGHSDASFEQAEEGRRAGATGITHLFNAMRGFHHREPGLAGFGLMDEDTYVEIIADMAHLHPQSLKMLFDMKSPDKII
;
A
#
# COMPACT_ATOMS: atom_id res chain seq x y z
N MET A 1 15.44 9.13 33.00
CA MET A 1 15.53 10.23 32.04
C MET A 1 14.39 10.06 31.03
N ALA A 2 13.38 10.93 31.11
CA ALA A 2 12.30 10.90 30.12
C ALA A 2 12.84 11.48 28.81
N TYR A 3 12.86 10.70 27.75
CA TYR A 3 13.10 11.22 26.40
C TYR A 3 11.91 12.11 26.03
N VAL A 4 12.14 13.42 26.03
CA VAL A 4 11.22 14.36 25.41
C VAL A 4 11.36 14.16 23.90
N MET A 5 10.43 13.43 23.29
CA MET A 5 10.36 13.36 21.84
C MET A 5 10.12 14.77 21.30
N ASN A 6 11.02 15.21 20.44
CA ASN A 6 10.91 16.52 19.79
C ASN A 6 9.73 16.45 18.80
N THR A 7 8.63 17.10 19.15
CA THR A 7 7.31 17.02 18.47
C THR A 7 7.28 17.64 17.07
N LYS A 8 8.42 17.81 16.39
CA LYS A 8 8.50 18.44 15.07
C LYS A 8 8.59 17.50 13.87
N GLN A 9 8.81 16.21 14.07
CA GLN A 9 8.74 15.22 12.99
C GLN A 9 7.44 14.42 13.11
N GLN A 10 6.51 14.72 12.24
CA GLN A 10 5.24 14.01 12.14
C GLN A 10 5.34 13.04 10.95
N PHE A 11 5.04 11.77 11.19
CA PHE A 11 5.03 10.75 10.15
C PHE A 11 3.70 10.76 9.41
N ILE A 12 3.74 10.40 8.12
CA ILE A 12 2.55 10.02 7.35
C ILE A 12 2.66 8.53 7.10
N ASP A 13 1.67 7.76 7.55
CA ASP A 13 1.61 6.33 7.34
C ASP A 13 0.65 6.02 6.19
N ILE A 14 1.18 5.47 5.10
CA ILE A 14 0.41 5.24 3.86
C ILE A 14 -0.11 3.81 3.73
N HIS A 15 0.18 2.92 4.71
CA HIS A 15 -0.23 1.53 4.68
C HIS A 15 -0.61 1.02 6.08
N VAL A 16 -1.88 1.16 6.45
CA VAL A 16 -2.38 0.88 7.80
C VAL A 16 -3.60 -0.02 7.74
N HIS A 17 -3.52 -1.18 8.35
CA HIS A 17 -4.62 -2.15 8.46
C HIS A 17 -5.42 -2.05 9.77
N GLY A 18 -4.92 -1.30 10.75
CA GLY A 18 -5.61 -1.14 12.02
C GLY A 18 -4.70 -0.69 13.15
N ALA A 19 -5.24 -0.66 14.36
CA ALA A 19 -4.51 -0.41 15.60
C ALA A 19 -5.26 -0.99 16.78
N ALA A 20 -4.55 -1.65 17.70
CA ALA A 20 -5.11 -2.38 18.82
C ALA A 20 -6.20 -3.39 18.38
N GLU A 21 -7.44 -3.28 18.90
CA GLU A 21 -8.56 -4.13 18.51
C GLU A 21 -9.35 -3.64 17.28
N TYR A 22 -8.96 -2.52 16.67
CA TYR A 22 -9.65 -1.93 15.53
C TYR A 22 -8.97 -2.30 14.22
N ASP A 23 -9.75 -2.68 13.20
CA ASP A 23 -9.31 -3.12 11.88
C ASP A 23 -10.05 -2.32 10.79
N THR A 24 -9.41 -2.10 9.64
CA THR A 24 -10.02 -1.39 8.50
C THR A 24 -11.10 -2.20 7.79
N ARG A 25 -11.22 -3.52 8.07
CA ARG A 25 -12.35 -4.36 7.65
C ARG A 25 -13.60 -4.04 8.46
N THR A 26 -14.09 -2.82 8.34
CA THR A 26 -15.24 -2.32 9.10
C THR A 26 -16.19 -1.51 8.22
N ARG A 27 -17.46 -1.48 8.62
CA ARG A 27 -18.49 -0.57 8.09
C ARG A 27 -18.70 0.67 8.97
N ARG A 28 -17.94 0.78 10.07
CA ARG A 28 -18.13 1.79 11.11
C ARG A 28 -17.05 2.86 11.02
N GLN A 29 -17.45 4.11 10.79
CA GLN A 29 -16.53 5.24 10.81
C GLN A 29 -15.80 5.38 12.15
N ASP A 30 -16.46 5.00 13.26
CA ASP A 30 -15.89 5.13 14.61
C ASP A 30 -14.63 4.26 14.79
N ASP A 31 -14.57 3.08 14.17
CA ASP A 31 -13.40 2.22 14.23
C ASP A 31 -12.22 2.90 13.50
N ILE A 32 -12.46 3.52 12.35
CA ILE A 32 -11.44 4.29 11.62
C ILE A 32 -10.97 5.50 12.44
N LEU A 33 -11.89 6.22 13.09
CA LEU A 33 -11.54 7.34 13.97
C LEU A 33 -10.72 6.88 15.18
N ARG A 34 -10.98 5.68 15.72
CA ARG A 34 -10.16 5.08 16.78
C ARG A 34 -8.77 4.73 16.32
N ILE A 35 -8.64 4.12 15.13
CA ILE A 35 -7.33 3.87 14.50
C ILE A 35 -6.57 5.19 14.37
N ALA A 36 -7.20 6.22 13.83
CA ALA A 36 -6.59 7.55 13.65
C ALA A 36 -6.16 8.20 14.99
N SER A 37 -6.96 8.04 16.05
CA SER A 37 -6.61 8.53 17.38
C SER A 37 -5.37 7.83 17.94
N ILE A 38 -5.33 6.49 17.87
CA ILE A 38 -4.21 5.68 18.39
C ILE A 38 -2.89 6.00 17.66
N HIS A 39 -2.94 6.16 16.33
CA HIS A 39 -1.77 6.56 15.55
C HIS A 39 -1.34 7.99 15.87
N GLY A 40 -2.29 8.92 16.01
CA GLY A 40 -2.02 10.31 16.38
C GLY A 40 -1.33 10.45 17.73
N GLU A 41 -1.75 9.68 18.74
CA GLU A 41 -1.12 9.63 20.07
C GLU A 41 0.34 9.13 20.03
N ARG A 42 0.71 8.42 18.96
CA ARG A 42 2.06 7.89 18.70
C ARG A 42 2.91 8.73 17.76
N GLY A 43 2.42 9.91 17.37
CA GLY A 43 3.17 10.88 16.55
C GLY A 43 2.93 10.79 15.05
N THR A 44 1.95 10.01 14.58
CA THR A 44 1.51 10.01 13.19
C THR A 44 0.64 11.24 12.94
N ALA A 45 1.03 12.08 11.97
CA ALA A 45 0.25 13.27 11.59
C ALA A 45 -0.94 12.92 10.69
N ALA A 46 -0.71 12.00 9.78
CA ALA A 46 -1.70 11.58 8.82
C ALA A 46 -1.54 10.09 8.46
N LEU A 47 -2.63 9.48 8.01
CA LEU A 47 -2.62 8.08 7.58
C LEU A 47 -3.54 7.85 6.39
N VAL A 48 -3.24 6.80 5.65
CA VAL A 48 -4.05 6.28 4.54
C VAL A 48 -4.47 4.85 4.89
N PRO A 49 -5.66 4.67 5.52
CA PRO A 49 -6.16 3.35 5.88
C PRO A 49 -6.23 2.43 4.66
N THR A 50 -5.79 1.18 4.85
CA THR A 50 -5.65 0.21 3.78
C THR A 50 -6.83 -0.75 3.76
N VAL A 51 -7.49 -0.86 2.62
CA VAL A 51 -8.61 -1.77 2.37
C VAL A 51 -8.06 -3.07 1.79
N TYR A 52 -8.41 -4.18 2.44
CA TYR A 52 -8.04 -5.53 2.02
C TYR A 52 -8.79 -5.98 0.77
N PRO A 53 -8.23 -6.93 -0.01
CA PRO A 53 -8.96 -7.62 -1.06
C PRO A 53 -10.19 -8.34 -0.50
N ALA A 54 -11.32 -8.13 -1.13
CA ALA A 54 -12.59 -8.76 -0.80
C ALA A 54 -13.55 -8.68 -2.00
N SER A 55 -14.81 -9.07 -1.83
CA SER A 55 -15.83 -8.74 -2.83
C SER A 55 -15.91 -7.23 -3.04
N ILE A 56 -16.30 -6.80 -4.25
CA ILE A 56 -16.42 -5.36 -4.58
C ILE A 56 -17.32 -4.65 -3.56
N GLU A 57 -18.42 -5.27 -3.16
CA GLU A 57 -19.36 -4.71 -2.18
C GLU A 57 -18.67 -4.46 -0.82
N VAL A 58 -17.92 -5.45 -0.29
CA VAL A 58 -17.24 -5.33 0.98
C VAL A 58 -16.15 -4.25 0.93
N MET A 59 -15.35 -4.20 -0.14
CA MET A 59 -14.35 -3.15 -0.32
C MET A 59 -14.99 -1.76 -0.33
N ARG A 60 -16.11 -1.58 -1.05
CA ARG A 60 -16.86 -0.32 -1.10
C ARG A 60 -17.47 0.07 0.25
N ASP A 61 -17.96 -0.90 1.03
CA ASP A 61 -18.44 -0.66 2.39
C ASP A 61 -17.31 -0.15 3.31
N ASN A 62 -16.12 -0.77 3.23
CA ASN A 62 -14.94 -0.32 3.99
C ASN A 62 -14.50 1.09 3.54
N MET A 63 -14.45 1.37 2.24
CA MET A 63 -14.15 2.72 1.73
C MET A 63 -15.18 3.75 2.20
N THR A 64 -16.47 3.38 2.27
CA THR A 64 -17.52 4.27 2.79
C THR A 64 -17.28 4.64 4.25
N ALA A 65 -16.87 3.68 5.08
CA ALA A 65 -16.52 3.95 6.49
C ALA A 65 -15.34 4.94 6.60
N ILE A 66 -14.31 4.75 5.78
CA ILE A 66 -13.14 5.64 5.74
C ILE A 66 -13.54 7.04 5.23
N GLN A 67 -14.31 7.14 4.14
CA GLN A 67 -14.78 8.42 3.59
C GLN A 67 -15.61 9.21 4.63
N ARG A 68 -16.47 8.53 5.38
CA ARG A 68 -17.22 9.16 6.47
C ARG A 68 -16.28 9.64 7.59
N ALA A 69 -15.26 8.86 7.94
CA ALA A 69 -14.27 9.24 8.93
C ALA A 69 -13.49 10.50 8.49
N MET A 70 -13.08 10.61 7.22
CA MET A 70 -12.43 11.81 6.68
C MET A 70 -13.27 13.07 6.90
N SER A 71 -14.59 12.99 6.67
CA SER A 71 -15.51 14.12 6.83
C SER A 71 -15.84 14.44 8.29
N GLY A 72 -15.80 13.44 9.17
CA GLY A 72 -16.19 13.56 10.59
C GLY A 72 -15.03 13.79 11.54
N GLN A 73 -13.80 13.80 11.07
CA GLN A 73 -12.62 13.81 11.92
C GLN A 73 -12.42 15.16 12.64
N ARG A 74 -12.15 15.11 13.94
CA ARG A 74 -11.88 16.29 14.78
C ARG A 74 -10.56 16.22 15.54
N ALA A 75 -9.94 15.03 15.65
CA ALA A 75 -8.72 14.79 16.40
C ALA A 75 -7.99 13.55 15.88
N GLY A 76 -6.76 13.33 16.33
CA GLY A 76 -5.92 12.21 15.91
C GLY A 76 -5.15 12.47 14.62
N ALA A 77 -4.57 11.42 14.03
CA ALA A 77 -3.91 11.50 12.74
C ALA A 77 -4.93 11.79 11.62
N THR A 78 -4.62 12.70 10.71
CA THR A 78 -5.53 13.05 9.61
C THR A 78 -5.71 11.87 8.65
N VAL A 79 -6.96 11.45 8.39
CA VAL A 79 -7.28 10.43 7.38
C VAL A 79 -7.28 11.08 6.01
N LEU A 80 -6.29 10.76 5.15
CA LEU A 80 -6.08 11.42 3.86
C LEU A 80 -6.86 10.77 2.71
N GLY A 81 -7.26 9.52 2.85
CA GLY A 81 -7.92 8.73 1.82
C GLY A 81 -7.78 7.24 2.07
N VAL A 82 -7.78 6.47 1.00
CA VAL A 82 -7.74 5.01 1.01
C VAL A 82 -6.54 4.50 0.22
N HIS A 83 -5.85 3.51 0.77
CA HIS A 83 -4.96 2.62 0.03
C HIS A 83 -5.72 1.32 -0.28
N LEU A 84 -5.94 0.99 -1.54
CA LEU A 84 -6.46 -0.32 -1.95
C LEU A 84 -5.28 -1.30 -2.10
N GLU A 85 -5.12 -2.22 -1.17
CA GLU A 85 -4.15 -3.31 -1.33
C GLU A 85 -4.76 -4.42 -2.17
N GLY A 86 -4.65 -4.30 -3.47
CA GLY A 86 -5.33 -5.15 -4.45
C GLY A 86 -6.64 -4.55 -4.96
N PRO A 87 -7.56 -5.38 -5.50
CA PRO A 87 -7.60 -6.86 -5.42
C PRO A 87 -6.81 -7.61 -6.50
N PHE A 88 -6.11 -6.92 -7.39
CA PHE A 88 -5.41 -7.51 -8.54
C PHE A 88 -4.00 -7.95 -8.13
N LEU A 89 -3.92 -8.99 -7.31
CA LEU A 89 -2.71 -9.51 -6.68
C LEU A 89 -2.46 -10.96 -7.11
N ASN A 90 -1.19 -11.40 -7.04
CA ASN A 90 -0.81 -12.76 -7.39
C ASN A 90 -1.09 -13.72 -6.22
N PRO A 91 -1.95 -14.75 -6.39
CA PRO A 91 -2.25 -15.71 -5.32
C PRO A 91 -1.02 -16.47 -4.79
N GLU A 92 0.02 -16.66 -5.61
CA GLU A 92 1.28 -17.29 -5.17
C GLU A 92 2.08 -16.40 -4.23
N ARG A 93 1.74 -15.11 -4.15
CA ARG A 93 2.36 -14.10 -3.31
C ARG A 93 1.36 -13.44 -2.35
N ALA A 94 0.37 -14.22 -1.92
CA ALA A 94 -0.68 -13.72 -1.00
C ALA A 94 -0.14 -13.22 0.35
N GLY A 95 0.99 -13.75 0.82
CA GLY A 95 1.51 -13.37 2.14
C GLY A 95 0.51 -13.70 3.25
N SER A 96 0.09 -12.68 4.02
CA SER A 96 -0.93 -12.82 5.06
C SER A 96 -2.36 -12.61 4.56
N LEU A 97 -2.55 -12.24 3.29
CA LEU A 97 -3.87 -12.04 2.68
C LEU A 97 -4.52 -13.37 2.28
N ASP A 98 -5.85 -13.38 2.17
CA ASP A 98 -6.58 -14.52 1.61
C ASP A 98 -6.57 -14.46 0.07
N GLY A 99 -5.68 -15.23 -0.56
CA GLY A 99 -5.56 -15.28 -2.03
C GLY A 99 -6.84 -15.66 -2.78
N ARG A 100 -7.84 -16.23 -2.10
CA ARG A 100 -9.14 -16.54 -2.70
C ARG A 100 -10.00 -15.30 -2.95
N SER A 101 -9.65 -14.19 -2.32
CA SER A 101 -10.33 -12.89 -2.51
C SER A 101 -9.73 -12.06 -3.65
N PHE A 102 -8.65 -12.54 -4.28
CA PHE A 102 -8.02 -11.82 -5.38
C PHE A 102 -8.84 -11.95 -6.66
N LEU A 103 -8.79 -10.90 -7.46
CA LEU A 103 -9.54 -10.80 -8.73
C LEU A 103 -8.56 -10.65 -9.89
N ASP A 104 -8.96 -11.12 -11.06
CA ASP A 104 -8.19 -10.87 -12.28
C ASP A 104 -8.24 -9.38 -12.66
N PRO A 105 -7.11 -8.79 -13.13
CA PRO A 105 -7.08 -7.40 -13.56
C PRO A 105 -8.08 -7.11 -14.68
N SER A 106 -8.99 -6.16 -14.43
CA SER A 106 -10.02 -5.76 -15.37
C SER A 106 -10.36 -4.28 -15.18
N LEU A 107 -10.48 -3.54 -16.29
CA LEU A 107 -10.88 -2.13 -16.27
C LEU A 107 -12.29 -1.97 -15.71
N ASP A 108 -13.24 -2.83 -16.11
CA ASP A 108 -14.61 -2.80 -15.60
C ASP A 108 -14.65 -3.05 -14.07
N VAL A 109 -13.91 -4.04 -13.60
CA VAL A 109 -13.84 -4.34 -12.17
C VAL A 109 -13.23 -3.16 -11.40
N PHE A 110 -12.15 -2.58 -11.89
CA PHE A 110 -11.51 -1.42 -11.26
C PHE A 110 -12.48 -0.21 -11.23
N ASP A 111 -13.07 0.15 -12.37
CA ASP A 111 -14.00 1.28 -12.44
C ASP A 111 -15.21 1.08 -11.51
N ARG A 112 -15.74 -0.14 -11.37
CA ARG A 112 -16.82 -0.46 -10.41
C ARG A 112 -16.40 -0.37 -8.95
N ILE A 113 -15.15 -0.71 -8.62
CA ILE A 113 -14.63 -0.58 -7.25
C ILE A 113 -14.60 0.88 -6.85
N ILE A 114 -14.06 1.76 -7.69
CA ILE A 114 -13.77 3.15 -7.32
C ILE A 114 -14.90 4.14 -7.69
N ASP A 115 -15.97 3.71 -8.37
CA ASP A 115 -17.10 4.56 -8.75
C ASP A 115 -17.65 5.33 -7.54
N GLY A 116 -17.55 6.67 -7.56
CA GLY A 116 -17.87 7.56 -6.44
C GLY A 116 -16.82 7.62 -5.31
N PHE A 117 -15.66 7.00 -5.48
CA PHE A 117 -14.52 7.07 -4.56
C PHE A 117 -13.24 7.61 -5.22
N GLU A 118 -13.32 8.19 -6.42
CA GLU A 118 -12.18 8.68 -7.19
C GLU A 118 -11.32 9.67 -6.39
N ASP A 119 -11.98 10.56 -5.64
CA ASP A 119 -11.30 11.54 -4.78
C ASP A 119 -10.82 10.94 -3.44
N VAL A 120 -11.24 9.74 -3.10
CA VAL A 120 -10.94 9.08 -1.82
C VAL A 120 -9.77 8.12 -1.95
N VAL A 121 -9.72 7.32 -3.03
CA VAL A 121 -8.63 6.38 -3.29
C VAL A 121 -7.36 7.15 -3.67
N LYS A 122 -6.28 6.93 -2.93
CA LYS A 122 -4.98 7.60 -3.15
C LYS A 122 -3.93 6.68 -3.71
N ILE A 123 -3.95 5.42 -3.31
CA ILE A 123 -2.95 4.42 -3.68
C ILE A 123 -3.66 3.11 -4.03
N VAL A 124 -3.16 2.41 -5.03
CA VAL A 124 -3.58 1.04 -5.35
C VAL A 124 -2.34 0.16 -5.48
N THR A 125 -2.29 -0.95 -4.76
CA THR A 125 -1.29 -2.00 -4.94
C THR A 125 -1.80 -3.03 -5.96
N ILE A 126 -0.94 -3.38 -6.93
CA ILE A 126 -1.25 -4.31 -8.01
C ILE A 126 -0.03 -5.16 -8.37
N ALA A 127 -0.25 -6.41 -8.78
CA ALA A 127 0.77 -7.30 -9.33
C ALA A 127 0.90 -7.06 -10.85
N PRO A 128 2.01 -6.47 -11.33
CA PRO A 128 2.13 -6.00 -12.73
C PRO A 128 2.21 -7.14 -13.74
N GLU A 129 2.65 -8.34 -13.34
CA GLU A 129 2.80 -9.52 -14.21
C GLU A 129 1.49 -10.19 -14.58
N LEU A 130 0.39 -9.85 -13.90
CA LEU A 130 -0.89 -10.47 -14.17
C LEU A 130 -1.46 -10.05 -15.53
N PRO A 131 -2.12 -10.95 -16.28
CA PRO A 131 -2.73 -10.60 -17.54
C PRO A 131 -3.71 -9.41 -17.42
N GLY A 132 -3.49 -8.36 -18.19
CA GLY A 132 -4.31 -7.15 -18.16
C GLY A 132 -3.89 -6.09 -17.13
N ALA A 133 -2.97 -6.40 -16.21
CA ALA A 133 -2.55 -5.49 -15.14
C ALA A 133 -1.98 -4.17 -15.66
N LEU A 134 -1.17 -4.20 -16.71
CA LEU A 134 -0.57 -2.97 -17.27
C LEU A 134 -1.63 -1.95 -17.72
N LYS A 135 -2.71 -2.41 -18.36
CA LYS A 135 -3.84 -1.53 -18.74
C LYS A 135 -4.58 -0.96 -17.53
N VAL A 136 -4.69 -1.75 -16.47
CA VAL A 136 -5.30 -1.27 -15.21
C VAL A 136 -4.38 -0.23 -14.54
N ILE A 137 -3.06 -0.44 -14.54
CA ILE A 137 -2.08 0.54 -14.06
C ILE A 137 -2.21 1.88 -14.80
N GLU A 138 -2.26 1.85 -16.13
CA GLU A 138 -2.49 3.03 -16.95
C GLU A 138 -3.79 3.76 -16.57
N ARG A 139 -4.90 3.00 -16.43
CA ARG A 139 -6.21 3.54 -16.02
C ARG A 139 -6.19 4.18 -14.63
N ILE A 140 -5.52 3.56 -13.65
CA ILE A 140 -5.37 4.10 -12.29
C ILE A 140 -4.62 5.44 -12.36
N ARG A 141 -3.55 5.50 -13.14
CA ARG A 141 -2.75 6.70 -13.36
C ARG A 141 -3.53 7.83 -14.05
N GLU A 142 -4.34 7.51 -15.06
CA GLU A 142 -5.22 8.48 -15.73
C GLU A 142 -6.19 9.17 -14.75
N LYS A 143 -6.61 8.46 -13.69
CA LYS A 143 -7.45 9.02 -12.63
C LYS A 143 -6.66 9.79 -11.55
N GLY A 144 -5.34 9.95 -11.71
CA GLY A 144 -4.49 10.67 -10.75
C GLY A 144 -4.19 9.91 -9.47
N ILE A 145 -4.47 8.60 -9.43
CA ILE A 145 -4.21 7.73 -8.29
C ILE A 145 -2.79 7.15 -8.41
N LEU A 146 -2.08 7.02 -7.29
CA LEU A 146 -0.75 6.40 -7.24
C LEU A 146 -0.86 4.88 -7.38
N VAL A 147 0.10 4.29 -8.08
CA VAL A 147 0.18 2.83 -8.24
C VAL A 147 1.46 2.32 -7.62
N HIS A 148 1.32 1.36 -6.72
CA HIS A 148 2.44 0.60 -6.17
C HIS A 148 2.37 -0.86 -6.63
N MET A 149 3.51 -1.47 -6.88
CA MET A 149 3.61 -2.89 -7.21
C MET A 149 3.84 -3.70 -5.93
N GLY A 150 3.13 -4.80 -5.77
CA GLY A 150 3.26 -5.65 -4.59
C GLY A 150 2.42 -6.90 -4.70
N HIS A 151 2.58 -7.84 -3.75
CA HIS A 151 1.96 -9.16 -3.81
C HIS A 151 2.12 -9.80 -5.19
N SER A 152 3.37 -9.85 -5.67
CA SER A 152 3.70 -10.03 -7.07
C SER A 152 4.85 -11.02 -7.24
N ASP A 153 4.74 -11.91 -8.22
CA ASP A 153 5.82 -12.77 -8.68
C ASP A 153 6.53 -12.21 -9.92
N ALA A 154 6.47 -10.90 -10.15
CA ALA A 154 7.06 -10.26 -11.31
C ALA A 154 8.57 -10.53 -11.41
N SER A 155 9.03 -10.79 -12.65
CA SER A 155 10.44 -10.70 -12.99
C SER A 155 10.91 -9.24 -12.96
N PHE A 156 12.21 -9.03 -13.08
CA PHE A 156 12.78 -7.68 -13.18
C PHE A 156 12.18 -6.91 -14.36
N GLU A 157 12.10 -7.55 -15.54
CA GLU A 157 11.54 -6.95 -16.75
C GLU A 157 10.05 -6.64 -16.63
N GLN A 158 9.27 -7.52 -15.98
CA GLN A 158 7.84 -7.28 -15.73
C GLN A 158 7.63 -6.11 -14.76
N ALA A 159 8.51 -5.95 -13.77
CA ALA A 159 8.50 -4.78 -12.89
C ALA A 159 8.81 -3.48 -13.68
N GLU A 160 9.80 -3.52 -14.60
CA GLU A 160 10.05 -2.40 -15.51
C GLU A 160 8.84 -2.05 -16.39
N GLU A 161 8.12 -3.05 -16.91
CA GLU A 161 6.88 -2.84 -17.66
C GLU A 161 5.82 -2.17 -16.80
N GLY A 162 5.62 -2.62 -15.54
CA GLY A 162 4.74 -1.98 -14.57
C GLY A 162 5.11 -0.52 -14.30
N ARG A 163 6.41 -0.24 -14.17
CA ARG A 163 6.95 1.13 -14.01
C ARG A 163 6.65 2.00 -15.24
N ARG A 164 6.86 1.46 -16.45
CA ARG A 164 6.57 2.18 -17.73
C ARG A 164 5.07 2.43 -17.89
N ALA A 165 4.21 1.51 -17.45
CA ALA A 165 2.76 1.69 -17.43
C ALA A 165 2.30 2.76 -16.42
N GLY A 166 3.16 3.13 -15.46
CA GLY A 166 2.92 4.25 -14.56
C GLY A 166 2.96 3.93 -13.07
N ALA A 167 3.37 2.73 -12.67
CA ALA A 167 3.63 2.45 -11.25
C ALA A 167 4.77 3.34 -10.73
N THR A 168 4.62 3.86 -9.51
CA THR A 168 5.55 4.80 -8.89
C THR A 168 6.22 4.26 -7.65
N GLY A 169 5.71 3.17 -7.08
CA GLY A 169 6.23 2.61 -5.84
C GLY A 169 6.13 1.10 -5.76
N ILE A 170 6.70 0.55 -4.71
CA ILE A 170 6.61 -0.86 -4.34
C ILE A 170 6.12 -0.95 -2.90
N THR A 171 5.07 -1.71 -2.71
CA THR A 171 4.45 -1.97 -1.41
C THR A 171 5.35 -2.91 -0.61
N HIS A 172 5.62 -2.57 0.66
CA HIS A 172 6.36 -3.37 1.66
C HIS A 172 7.49 -4.25 1.08
N LEU A 173 8.48 -3.58 0.47
CA LEU A 173 9.61 -4.22 -0.21
C LEU A 173 10.15 -5.45 0.54
N PHE A 174 10.41 -6.53 -0.17
CA PHE A 174 10.78 -7.88 0.24
C PHE A 174 9.64 -8.76 0.76
N ASN A 175 8.52 -8.20 1.19
CA ASN A 175 7.39 -8.98 1.71
C ASN A 175 6.43 -9.36 0.59
N ALA A 176 5.95 -10.60 0.59
CA ALA A 176 4.97 -11.10 -0.37
C ALA A 176 5.30 -10.81 -1.85
N MET A 177 6.55 -10.98 -2.25
CA MET A 177 7.00 -10.74 -3.62
C MET A 177 8.10 -11.70 -4.05
N ARG A 178 8.41 -11.73 -5.37
CA ARG A 178 9.59 -12.43 -5.85
C ARG A 178 10.85 -11.82 -5.26
N GLY A 179 11.59 -12.65 -4.52
CA GLY A 179 12.83 -12.24 -3.87
C GLY A 179 13.99 -12.08 -4.84
N PHE A 180 15.05 -11.41 -4.39
CA PHE A 180 16.28 -11.24 -5.16
C PHE A 180 17.00 -12.58 -5.39
N HIS A 181 17.32 -12.87 -6.65
CA HIS A 181 18.18 -13.97 -7.04
C HIS A 181 19.20 -13.48 -8.09
N HIS A 182 20.45 -13.95 -8.04
CA HIS A 182 21.55 -13.46 -8.88
C HIS A 182 21.34 -13.60 -10.40
N ARG A 183 20.40 -14.43 -10.85
CA ARG A 183 20.02 -14.60 -12.28
C ARG A 183 18.67 -14.00 -12.61
N GLU A 184 17.87 -13.69 -11.61
CA GLU A 184 16.55 -13.06 -11.75
C GLU A 184 16.28 -12.22 -10.50
N PRO A 185 16.62 -10.90 -10.52
CA PRO A 185 16.50 -10.07 -9.32
C PRO A 185 15.07 -9.87 -8.85
N GLY A 186 14.09 -10.10 -9.70
CA GLY A 186 12.67 -9.98 -9.40
C GLY A 186 12.24 -8.57 -9.02
N LEU A 187 11.00 -8.48 -8.53
CA LEU A 187 10.45 -7.21 -8.05
C LEU A 187 11.30 -6.61 -6.92
N ALA A 188 11.83 -7.45 -6.00
CA ALA A 188 12.68 -6.97 -4.92
C ALA A 188 13.98 -6.33 -5.44
N GLY A 189 14.63 -6.95 -6.43
CA GLY A 189 15.82 -6.39 -7.05
C GLY A 189 15.53 -5.12 -7.85
N PHE A 190 14.42 -5.07 -8.56
CA PHE A 190 13.97 -3.87 -9.25
C PHE A 190 13.81 -2.71 -8.26
N GLY A 191 13.11 -2.92 -7.14
CA GLY A 191 12.91 -1.90 -6.13
C GLY A 191 14.20 -1.35 -5.52
N LEU A 192 15.23 -2.19 -5.38
CA LEU A 192 16.53 -1.75 -4.89
C LEU A 192 17.32 -0.94 -5.93
N MET A 193 17.21 -1.28 -7.20
CA MET A 193 18.09 -0.79 -8.28
C MET A 193 17.50 0.39 -9.06
N ASP A 194 16.18 0.46 -9.21
CA ASP A 194 15.56 1.58 -9.93
C ASP A 194 15.57 2.84 -9.06
N GLU A 195 16.25 3.89 -9.52
CA GLU A 195 16.48 5.11 -8.75
C GLU A 195 15.21 5.96 -8.56
N ASP A 196 14.23 5.82 -9.45
CA ASP A 196 13.03 6.66 -9.47
C ASP A 196 11.87 6.07 -8.65
N THR A 197 11.82 4.75 -8.49
CA THR A 197 10.73 4.06 -7.81
C THR A 197 10.84 4.22 -6.29
N TYR A 198 9.76 4.60 -5.65
CA TYR A 198 9.64 4.61 -4.19
C TYR A 198 9.49 3.19 -3.64
N VAL A 199 9.96 2.96 -2.43
CA VAL A 199 9.81 1.67 -1.74
C VAL A 199 9.22 1.87 -0.34
N GLU A 200 8.10 1.22 -0.06
CA GLU A 200 7.57 1.13 1.29
C GLU A 200 8.34 0.05 2.06
N ILE A 201 8.59 0.28 3.35
CA ILE A 201 9.23 -0.71 4.21
C ILE A 201 8.48 -0.89 5.52
N ILE A 202 8.53 -2.10 6.07
CA ILE A 202 8.06 -2.37 7.43
C ILE A 202 9.30 -2.56 8.32
N ALA A 203 9.71 -1.49 8.97
CA ALA A 203 10.98 -1.41 9.72
C ALA A 203 10.85 -1.85 11.19
N ASP A 204 9.99 -2.83 11.48
CA ASP A 204 9.69 -3.31 12.83
C ASP A 204 10.66 -4.39 13.37
N MET A 205 11.70 -4.73 12.61
CA MET A 205 12.68 -5.79 12.90
C MET A 205 12.11 -7.21 12.92
N ALA A 206 10.81 -7.38 12.64
CA ALA A 206 10.15 -8.67 12.48
C ALA A 206 9.96 -9.02 11.01
N HIS A 207 9.49 -8.05 10.20
CA HIS A 207 9.32 -8.22 8.76
C HIS A 207 10.64 -8.15 8.00
N LEU A 208 11.56 -7.28 8.43
CA LEU A 208 12.87 -7.14 7.83
C LEU A 208 13.98 -7.37 8.85
N HIS A 209 14.92 -8.25 8.49
CA HIS A 209 16.14 -8.43 9.28
C HIS A 209 16.97 -7.13 9.27
N PRO A 210 17.64 -6.73 10.38
CA PRO A 210 18.43 -5.50 10.45
C PRO A 210 19.47 -5.34 9.33
N GLN A 211 20.09 -6.45 8.87
CA GLN A 211 21.05 -6.39 7.77
C GLN A 211 20.38 -6.12 6.40
N SER A 212 19.13 -6.57 6.22
CA SER A 212 18.34 -6.25 5.00
C SER A 212 17.96 -4.76 4.98
N LEU A 213 17.60 -4.20 6.14
CA LEU A 213 17.38 -2.76 6.29
C LEU A 213 18.66 -1.97 5.99
N LYS A 214 19.80 -2.40 6.58
CA LYS A 214 21.07 -1.75 6.29
C LYS A 214 21.41 -1.78 4.80
N MET A 215 21.30 -2.93 4.16
CA MET A 215 21.53 -3.07 2.71
C MET A 215 20.63 -2.12 1.90
N LEU A 216 19.36 -2.03 2.26
CA LEU A 216 18.40 -1.13 1.61
C LEU A 216 18.85 0.33 1.72
N PHE A 217 19.22 0.79 2.92
CA PHE A 217 19.70 2.17 3.12
C PHE A 217 21.08 2.45 2.48
N ASP A 218 21.91 1.41 2.27
CA ASP A 218 23.16 1.54 1.53
C ASP A 218 22.94 1.64 0.01
N MET A 219 21.85 1.07 -0.51
CA MET A 219 21.58 0.98 -1.96
C MET A 219 20.56 2.01 -2.47
N LYS A 220 19.58 2.38 -1.63
CA LYS A 220 18.45 3.23 -2.02
C LYS A 220 18.57 4.62 -1.40
N SER A 221 18.32 5.65 -2.19
CA SER A 221 18.28 7.02 -1.68
C SER A 221 17.20 7.19 -0.60
N PRO A 222 17.50 7.83 0.55
CA PRO A 222 16.54 7.96 1.66
C PRO A 222 15.24 8.68 1.28
N ASP A 223 15.28 9.57 0.30
CA ASP A 223 14.08 10.27 -0.23
C ASP A 223 13.17 9.36 -1.09
N LYS A 224 13.59 8.14 -1.36
CA LYS A 224 12.83 7.10 -2.06
C LYS A 224 12.35 5.97 -1.13
N ILE A 225 12.59 6.07 0.17
CA ILE A 225 12.15 5.11 1.18
C ILE A 225 10.99 5.71 1.97
N ILE A 226 9.89 4.96 2.05
CA ILE A 226 8.65 5.34 2.74
C ILE A 226 8.43 4.38 3.91
#